data_b3903c7a6627e25e172ec50b93c01893
#
_entry.id   b3903c7a6627e25e172ec50b93c01893
#
_cell.length_a   1.000
_cell.length_b   1.000
_cell.length_c   1.000
_cell.angle_alpha   90.00
_cell.angle_beta   90.00
_cell.angle_gamma   90.00
#
_symmetry.space_group_name_H-M   'P 1'
#
loop_
_entity.id
_entity.type
_entity.pdbx_description
1 polymer ?
#
loop_
_entity_poly.entity_id
_entity_poly.type
_entity_poly.pdbx_seq_one_letter_code
_entity_poly.pdbx_strand_id
1 'polypeptide(L)'
;MAKQLRIKKNDHVLVLTGENAGMVARVIQAYPTTRKVKVEGVNIVTRHVKEKYDPRTGQRTKGGAVSSELPIDASNVQLVVREDGKDVGTRLSSTRLDVTKKRRDGSEYAGTRGVRVSTKTGKEVSL
;
A
#
# COMPACT_ATOMS: atom_id res chain seq x y z
N MET A 1 -13.09 13.80 7.44
CA MET A 1 -11.83 14.08 6.74
C MET A 1 -11.14 12.77 6.38
N ALA A 2 -10.67 12.66 5.14
CA ALA A 2 -9.89 11.50 4.73
C ALA A 2 -8.55 11.51 5.45
N LYS A 3 -8.24 10.44 6.16
CA LYS A 3 -6.93 10.27 6.80
C LYS A 3 -5.94 9.84 5.73
N GLN A 4 -4.79 10.48 5.71
CA GLN A 4 -3.74 10.11 4.78
C GLN A 4 -2.88 9.00 5.37
N LEU A 5 -2.65 7.96 4.58
CA LEU A 5 -1.64 6.95 4.89
C LEU A 5 -0.34 7.30 4.17
N ARG A 6 0.77 7.18 4.87
CA ARG A 6 2.10 7.35 4.26
C ARG A 6 2.51 6.15 3.42
N ILE A 7 1.96 4.98 3.73
CA ILE A 7 2.17 3.76 2.96
C ILE A 7 1.19 3.72 1.80
N LYS A 8 1.69 3.41 0.61
CA LYS A 8 0.90 3.37 -0.62
C LYS A 8 1.01 2.01 -1.29
N LYS A 9 0.13 1.76 -2.26
CA LYS A 9 0.17 0.58 -3.10
C LYS A 9 1.56 0.42 -3.75
N ASN A 10 2.03 -0.82 -3.83
CA ASN A 10 3.34 -1.23 -4.36
C ASN A 10 4.54 -0.91 -3.46
N ASP A 11 4.32 -0.36 -2.26
CA ASP A 11 5.40 -0.22 -1.29
C ASP A 11 5.79 -1.59 -0.70
N HIS A 12 7.07 -1.77 -0.43
CA HIS A 12 7.53 -2.92 0.32
C HIS A 12 7.50 -2.61 1.81
N VAL A 13 6.93 -3.52 2.58
CA VAL A 13 6.75 -3.35 4.03
C VAL A 13 7.22 -4.58 4.78
N LEU A 14 7.69 -4.35 6.00
CA LEU A 14 8.03 -5.39 6.96
C LEU A 14 6.87 -5.55 7.93
N VAL A 15 6.39 -6.76 8.10
CA VAL A 15 5.34 -7.07 9.07
C VAL A 15 5.96 -7.17 10.46
N LEU A 16 5.45 -6.39 11.41
CA LEU A 16 6.01 -6.28 12.75
C LEU A 16 5.39 -7.25 13.75
N THR A 17 4.13 -7.62 13.56
CA THR A 17 3.38 -8.43 14.53
C THR A 17 2.55 -9.50 13.84
N GLY A 18 2.09 -10.50 14.61
CA GLY A 18 1.23 -11.58 14.16
C GLY A 18 2.00 -12.80 13.68
N GLU A 19 1.30 -13.71 13.03
CA GLU A 19 1.87 -14.96 12.55
C GLU A 19 2.91 -14.74 11.45
N ASN A 20 2.78 -13.67 10.69
CA ASN A 20 3.67 -13.33 9.59
C ASN A 20 4.74 -12.31 9.97
N ALA A 21 5.00 -12.11 11.27
CA ALA A 21 6.02 -11.17 11.74
C ALA A 21 7.39 -11.49 11.14
N GLY A 22 8.08 -10.47 10.67
CA GLY A 22 9.39 -10.60 10.03
C GLY A 22 9.35 -10.79 8.52
N MET A 23 8.18 -10.96 7.92
CA MET A 23 8.05 -11.05 6.46
C MET A 23 8.13 -9.67 5.81
N VAL A 24 8.84 -9.60 4.70
CA VAL A 24 8.87 -8.42 3.83
C VAL A 24 8.05 -8.74 2.58
N ALA A 25 7.05 -7.92 2.31
CA ALA A 25 6.17 -8.14 1.18
C ALA A 25 5.66 -6.81 0.62
N ARG A 26 5.02 -6.87 -0.55
CA ARG A 26 4.51 -5.71 -1.24
C ARG A 26 3.07 -5.43 -0.83
N VAL A 27 2.74 -4.15 -0.68
CA VAL A 27 1.36 -3.71 -0.45
C VAL A 27 0.55 -3.84 -1.74
N ILE A 28 -0.53 -4.63 -1.68
CA ILE A 28 -1.44 -4.80 -2.81
C ILE A 28 -2.40 -3.62 -2.90
N GLN A 29 -2.89 -3.16 -1.76
CA GLN A 29 -3.84 -2.06 -1.69
C GLN A 29 -3.77 -1.37 -0.32
N ALA A 30 -3.99 -0.07 -0.30
CA ALA A 30 -4.07 0.73 0.91
C ALA A 30 -5.47 1.30 1.09
N TYR A 31 -5.94 1.33 2.33
CA TYR A 31 -7.27 1.86 2.70
C TYR A 31 -7.09 3.01 3.69
N PRO A 32 -6.97 4.26 3.19
CA PRO A 32 -6.68 5.40 4.08
C PRO A 32 -7.74 5.70 5.11
N THR A 33 -9.01 5.48 4.77
CA THR A 33 -10.13 5.77 5.68
C THR A 33 -10.13 4.89 6.93
N THR A 34 -9.79 3.60 6.77
CA THR A 34 -9.74 2.65 7.87
C THR A 34 -8.32 2.46 8.42
N ARG A 35 -7.31 3.10 7.79
CA ARG A 35 -5.88 2.97 8.12
C ARG A 35 -5.39 1.53 8.08
N LYS A 36 -5.82 0.80 7.07
CA LYS A 36 -5.42 -0.58 6.85
C LYS A 36 -4.71 -0.73 5.52
N VAL A 37 -3.87 -1.74 5.44
CA VAL A 37 -3.16 -2.10 4.21
C VAL A 37 -3.29 -3.59 3.96
N LYS A 38 -3.44 -3.95 2.70
CA LYS A 38 -3.50 -5.32 2.24
C LYS A 38 -2.13 -5.68 1.68
N VAL A 39 -1.49 -6.67 2.28
CA VAL A 39 -0.12 -7.06 1.96
C VAL A 39 -0.12 -8.46 1.34
N GLU A 40 0.65 -8.62 0.27
CA GLU A 40 0.75 -9.88 -0.47
C GLU A 40 1.28 -11.01 0.42
N GLY A 41 0.55 -12.12 0.47
CA GLY A 41 0.93 -13.31 1.23
C GLY A 41 0.80 -13.19 2.74
N VAL A 42 0.27 -12.08 3.25
CA VAL A 42 0.13 -11.81 4.68
C VAL A 42 -1.35 -11.82 5.07
N ASN A 43 -1.64 -12.41 6.22
CA ASN A 43 -2.99 -12.51 6.78
C ASN A 43 -3.98 -13.18 5.80
N ILE A 44 -3.55 -14.31 5.25
CA ILE A 44 -4.38 -15.09 4.33
C ILE A 44 -5.46 -15.82 5.11
N VAL A 45 -6.71 -15.63 4.70
CA VAL A 45 -7.86 -16.33 5.25
C VAL A 45 -8.62 -17.04 4.16
N THR A 46 -9.26 -18.14 4.53
CA THR A 46 -10.12 -18.90 3.63
C THR A 46 -11.57 -18.53 3.92
N ARG A 47 -12.26 -18.07 2.89
CA ARG A 47 -13.70 -17.77 2.96
C ARG A 47 -14.48 -18.84 2.24
N HIS A 48 -15.58 -19.27 2.84
CA HIS A 48 -16.54 -20.15 2.19
C HIS A 48 -17.59 -19.29 1.48
N VAL A 49 -17.57 -19.33 0.15
CA VAL A 49 -18.48 -18.55 -0.68
C VAL A 49 -19.63 -19.43 -1.09
N LYS A 50 -20.86 -18.94 -0.89
CA LYS A 50 -22.07 -19.64 -1.34
C LYS A 50 -22.24 -19.51 -2.85
N GLU A 51 -22.78 -20.56 -3.46
CA GLU A 51 -23.19 -20.53 -4.87
C GLU A 51 -24.22 -19.42 -5.08
N LYS A 52 -24.00 -18.57 -6.08
CA LYS A 52 -24.94 -17.52 -6.47
C LYS A 52 -25.45 -17.75 -7.87
N TYR A 53 -26.76 -17.54 -8.03
CA TYR A 53 -27.44 -17.56 -9.31
C TYR A 53 -27.82 -16.13 -9.69
N ASP A 54 -27.42 -15.69 -10.90
CA ASP A 54 -27.82 -14.40 -11.41
C ASP A 54 -28.97 -14.60 -12.41
N PRO A 55 -30.19 -14.17 -12.06
CA PRO A 55 -31.34 -14.33 -12.95
C PRO A 55 -31.27 -13.47 -14.21
N ARG A 56 -30.44 -12.43 -14.24
CA ARG A 56 -30.29 -11.56 -15.40
C ARG A 56 -29.46 -12.20 -16.51
N THR A 57 -28.40 -12.89 -16.15
CA THR A 57 -27.47 -13.50 -17.11
C THR A 57 -27.62 -15.01 -17.20
N GLY A 58 -28.36 -15.62 -16.29
CA GLY A 58 -28.52 -17.07 -16.19
C GLY A 58 -27.24 -17.79 -15.72
N GLN A 59 -26.25 -17.06 -15.29
CA GLN A 59 -24.97 -17.63 -14.84
C GLN A 59 -25.02 -18.04 -13.37
N ARG A 60 -24.42 -19.20 -13.10
CA ARG A 60 -24.19 -19.67 -11.73
C ARG A 60 -22.73 -19.46 -11.39
N THR A 61 -22.47 -18.79 -10.26
CA THR A 61 -21.15 -18.71 -9.69
C THR A 61 -20.98 -19.86 -8.72
N LYS A 62 -20.01 -20.74 -8.98
CA LYS A 62 -19.74 -21.86 -8.10
C LYS A 62 -19.27 -21.36 -6.73
N GLY A 63 -19.88 -21.92 -5.67
CA GLY A 63 -19.39 -21.73 -4.32
C GLY A 63 -18.13 -22.54 -4.09
N GLY A 64 -17.44 -22.26 -3.01
CA GLY A 64 -16.24 -22.99 -2.61
C GLY A 64 -15.40 -22.20 -1.62
N ALA A 65 -14.27 -22.78 -1.25
CA ALA A 65 -13.30 -22.14 -0.39
C ALA A 65 -12.39 -21.26 -1.24
N VAL A 66 -12.35 -19.96 -0.91
CA VAL A 66 -11.49 -18.99 -1.58
C VAL A 66 -10.53 -18.40 -0.56
N SER A 67 -9.24 -18.48 -0.85
CA SER A 67 -8.20 -17.89 -0.02
C SER A 67 -7.86 -16.50 -0.54
N SER A 68 -7.85 -15.52 0.35
CA SER A 68 -7.48 -14.16 0.01
C SER A 68 -6.82 -13.48 1.21
N GLU A 69 -6.02 -12.48 0.92
CA GLU A 69 -5.41 -11.66 1.97
C GLU A 69 -6.46 -10.72 2.57
N LEU A 70 -6.44 -10.60 3.90
CA LEU A 70 -7.21 -9.59 4.60
C LEU A 70 -6.34 -8.38 4.93
N PRO A 71 -6.90 -7.17 4.92
CA PRO A 71 -6.17 -5.98 5.34
C PRO A 71 -5.74 -6.07 6.81
N ILE A 72 -4.56 -5.55 7.10
CA ILE A 72 -4.04 -5.40 8.45
C ILE A 72 -3.85 -3.92 8.76
N ASP A 73 -3.79 -3.57 10.05
CA ASP A 73 -3.60 -2.19 10.45
C ASP A 73 -2.24 -1.67 9.99
N ALA A 74 -2.20 -0.44 9.49
CA ALA A 74 -0.97 0.16 8.99
C ALA A 74 0.11 0.32 10.07
N SER A 75 -0.26 0.37 11.34
CA SER A 75 0.70 0.41 12.44
C SER A 75 1.46 -0.90 12.64
N ASN A 76 0.95 -2.00 12.10
CA ASN A 76 1.57 -3.33 12.19
C ASN A 76 2.59 -3.59 11.09
N VAL A 77 2.82 -2.63 10.23
CA VAL A 77 3.81 -2.73 9.15
C VAL A 77 4.72 -1.51 9.17
N GLN A 78 5.94 -1.70 8.68
CA GLN A 78 6.93 -0.64 8.56
C GLN A 78 7.44 -0.62 7.12
N LEU A 79 7.56 0.57 6.55
CA LEU A 79 8.11 0.70 5.21
C LEU A 79 9.55 0.20 5.17
N VAL A 80 9.87 -0.53 4.11
CA VAL A 80 11.21 -1.05 3.87
C VAL A 80 11.78 -0.36 2.64
N VAL A 81 13.01 0.14 2.77
CA VAL A 81 13.79 0.66 1.65
C VAL A 81 15.01 -0.22 1.45
N ARG A 82 15.46 -0.32 0.21
CA ARG A 82 16.65 -1.06 -0.12
C ARG A 82 17.86 -0.15 -0.07
N GLU A 83 18.79 -0.48 0.80
CA GLU A 83 20.05 0.23 0.94
C GLU A 83 21.21 -0.77 0.93
N ASP A 84 22.18 -0.57 0.04
CA ASP A 84 23.35 -1.45 -0.13
C ASP A 84 22.99 -2.92 -0.31
N GLY A 85 21.90 -3.21 -1.03
CA GLY A 85 21.42 -4.56 -1.26
C GLY A 85 20.67 -5.19 -0.08
N LYS A 86 20.48 -4.46 1.00
CA LYS A 86 19.74 -4.93 2.19
C LYS A 86 18.43 -4.18 2.35
N ASP A 87 17.42 -4.90 2.82
CA ASP A 87 16.13 -4.30 3.16
C ASP A 87 16.20 -3.71 4.57
N VAL A 88 15.95 -2.41 4.68
CA VAL A 88 16.02 -1.67 5.94
C VAL A 88 14.66 -1.05 6.23
N GLY A 89 14.11 -1.35 7.41
CA GLY A 89 12.89 -0.71 7.88
C GLY A 89 13.13 0.77 8.20
N THR A 90 12.25 1.64 7.75
CA THR A 90 12.40 3.08 7.91
C THR A 90 11.08 3.75 8.22
N ARG A 91 11.17 4.92 8.85
CA ARG A 91 10.03 5.82 8.98
C ARG A 91 9.97 6.75 7.78
N LEU A 92 8.77 7.25 7.50
CA LEU A 92 8.55 8.21 6.44
C LEU A 92 8.35 9.61 7.02
N SER A 93 8.99 10.57 6.40
CA SER A 93 8.67 11.98 6.56
C SER A 93 8.21 12.56 5.23
N SER A 94 7.65 13.75 5.28
CA SER A 94 7.20 14.44 4.08
C SER A 94 8.02 15.70 3.90
N THR A 95 8.45 15.93 2.69
CA THR A 95 9.11 17.18 2.31
C THR A 95 8.53 17.70 1.01
N ARG A 96 8.85 18.92 0.66
CA ARG A 96 8.43 19.51 -0.61
C ARG A 96 9.64 19.78 -1.47
N LEU A 97 9.53 19.38 -2.74
CA LEU A 97 10.55 19.66 -3.74
C LEU A 97 10.05 20.73 -4.69
N ASP A 98 10.95 21.62 -5.11
CA ASP A 98 10.65 22.60 -6.14
C ASP A 98 10.55 21.89 -7.49
N VAL A 99 9.45 22.13 -8.19
CA VAL A 99 9.20 21.54 -9.50
C VAL A 99 8.62 22.59 -10.44
N THR A 100 8.79 22.37 -11.73
CA THR A 100 8.15 23.18 -12.77
C THR A 100 6.85 22.53 -13.16
N LYS A 101 5.75 23.24 -13.03
CA LYS A 101 4.40 22.77 -13.38
C LYS A 101 3.94 23.44 -14.66
N LYS A 102 3.15 22.71 -15.46
CA LYS A 102 2.54 23.22 -16.68
C LYS A 102 1.07 23.55 -16.48
N ARG A 103 0.66 24.69 -17.03
CA ARG A 103 -0.75 25.07 -17.13
C ARG A 103 -1.37 24.45 -18.40
N ARG A 104 -2.70 24.51 -18.48
CA ARG A 104 -3.44 24.01 -19.65
C ARG A 104 -3.03 24.67 -20.97
N ASP A 105 -2.61 25.93 -20.91
CA ASP A 105 -2.19 26.71 -22.09
C ASP A 105 -0.74 26.39 -22.54
N GLY A 106 -0.06 25.53 -21.81
CA GLY A 106 1.33 25.15 -22.10
C GLY A 106 2.38 26.00 -21.37
N SER A 107 1.97 27.08 -20.67
CA SER A 107 2.92 27.90 -19.91
C SER A 107 3.38 27.14 -18.66
N GLU A 108 4.62 27.40 -18.26
CA GLU A 108 5.23 26.79 -17.09
C GLU A 108 5.28 27.77 -15.92
N TYR A 109 5.17 27.25 -14.71
CA TYR A 109 5.29 28.04 -13.50
C TYR A 109 6.01 27.24 -12.40
N ALA A 110 6.69 27.94 -11.51
CA ALA A 110 7.34 27.35 -10.36
C ALA A 110 6.31 26.90 -9.32
N GLY A 111 6.45 25.69 -8.84
CA GLY A 111 5.58 25.15 -7.80
C GLY A 111 6.35 24.17 -6.93
N THR A 112 5.65 23.56 -5.98
CA THR A 112 6.24 22.54 -5.10
C THR A 112 5.43 21.25 -5.18
N ARG A 113 6.11 20.14 -5.00
CA ARG A 113 5.50 18.81 -4.94
C ARG A 113 5.84 18.15 -3.60
N GLY A 114 4.82 17.64 -2.92
CA GLY A 114 5.03 16.84 -1.72
C GLY A 114 5.62 15.47 -2.08
N VAL A 115 6.66 15.05 -1.37
CA VAL A 115 7.30 13.75 -1.57
C VAL A 115 7.47 13.05 -0.23
N ARG A 116 7.48 11.72 -0.28
CA ARG A 116 7.80 10.90 0.87
C ARG A 116 9.30 10.67 0.93
N VAL A 117 9.88 10.81 2.11
CA VAL A 117 11.33 10.67 2.29
C VAL A 117 11.60 9.68 3.42
N SER A 118 12.55 8.79 3.20
CA SER A 118 13.04 7.89 4.24
C SER A 118 13.87 8.67 5.25
N THR A 119 13.55 8.53 6.53
CA THR A 119 14.30 9.21 7.59
C THR A 119 15.70 8.64 7.79
N LYS A 120 15.91 7.36 7.44
CA LYS A 120 17.23 6.73 7.56
C LYS A 120 18.16 7.08 6.42
N THR A 121 17.66 7.10 5.19
CA THR A 121 18.49 7.34 4.00
C THR A 121 18.46 8.78 3.52
N GLY A 122 17.45 9.54 3.90
CA GLY A 122 17.21 10.89 3.40
C GLY A 122 16.78 10.94 1.94
N LYS A 123 16.56 9.81 1.30
CA LYS A 123 16.18 9.71 -0.11
C LYS A 123 14.67 9.68 -0.29
N GLU A 124 14.22 10.16 -1.44
CA GLU A 124 12.82 10.09 -1.83
C GLU A 124 12.38 8.63 -1.98
N VAL A 125 11.22 8.31 -1.40
CA VAL A 125 10.56 7.03 -1.61
C VAL A 125 9.56 7.21 -2.74
N SER A 126 9.95 6.81 -3.94
CA SER A 126 9.09 6.88 -5.11
C SER A 126 8.21 5.64 -5.23
N LEU A 127 7.11 5.84 -5.89
CA LEU A 127 6.20 4.76 -6.28
C LEU A 127 6.67 4.05 -7.53
#